data_fad05d48dc5843c7e395447fde10f0e6
#
_entry.id   fad05d48dc5843c7e395447fde10f0e6
#
_cell.length_a   1.000
_cell.length_b   1.000
_cell.length_c   1.000
_cell.angle_alpha   90.00
_cell.angle_beta   90.00
_cell.angle_gamma   90.00
#
_symmetry.space_group_name_H-M   'P 1'
#
loop_
_entity.id
_entity.type
_entity.pdbx_description
1 polymer ?
#
loop_
_entity_poly.entity_id
_entity_poly.type
_entity_poly.pdbx_seq_one_letter_code
_entity_poly.pdbx_strand_id
1 'polypeptide(L)'
;MSTPSQRLQAIDALRGLVILIMMVDHVRETFYLHQQVPDPMLIPGTEESLFFSRILAHLCAPVFVVLTGLSAYLYQAKNNSVQMTREFLLKRGLFLIFLELIIINFAWTGQFPPDVIYLQVIWAIGLSMVVLAGLIGLSQKWLWVISLSIIFGHNALDQVSFSQIPILQNLWFILHERGWIKFGDLIRFRTSYPVLPWIGVITLGYCIGHTIFNSTYDVAKRNQILLGFGLASISLFIVLRMINLYGDQH
;
A
#
# COMPACT_ATOMS: atom_id res chain seq x y z
N MET A 1 -17.97 13.41 31.58
CA MET A 1 -17.98 12.00 31.13
C MET A 1 -17.71 11.98 29.66
N SER A 2 -16.52 11.57 29.25
CA SER A 2 -16.15 11.44 27.83
C SER A 2 -16.95 10.28 27.23
N THR A 3 -17.78 10.58 26.22
CA THR A 3 -18.43 9.54 25.40
C THR A 3 -17.36 8.58 24.88
N PRO A 4 -17.54 7.25 24.99
CA PRO A 4 -16.61 6.32 24.39
C PRO A 4 -16.51 6.64 22.90
N SER A 5 -15.27 6.75 22.38
CA SER A 5 -15.05 7.01 20.96
C SER A 5 -15.77 5.91 20.18
N GLN A 6 -16.82 6.27 19.45
CA GLN A 6 -17.54 5.31 18.62
C GLN A 6 -16.53 4.71 17.63
N ARG A 7 -16.27 3.43 17.81
CA ARG A 7 -15.44 2.65 16.88
C ARG A 7 -16.10 2.70 15.50
N LEU A 8 -15.35 3.07 14.49
CA LEU A 8 -15.89 3.15 13.12
C LEU A 8 -16.00 1.72 12.56
N GLN A 9 -17.12 1.07 12.86
CA GLN A 9 -17.39 -0.33 12.46
C GLN A 9 -17.18 -0.59 10.97
N ALA A 10 -17.47 0.40 10.11
CA ALA A 10 -17.25 0.29 8.67
C ALA A 10 -15.76 0.10 8.30
N ILE A 11 -14.83 0.74 9.02
CA ILE A 11 -13.40 0.58 8.79
C ILE A 11 -12.96 -0.83 9.20
N ASP A 12 -13.43 -1.30 10.34
CA ASP A 12 -13.09 -2.65 10.82
C ASP A 12 -13.71 -3.74 9.94
N ALA A 13 -14.96 -3.54 9.46
CA ALA A 13 -15.61 -4.44 8.51
C ALA A 13 -14.85 -4.50 7.17
N LEU A 14 -14.42 -3.34 6.64
CA LEU A 14 -13.63 -3.28 5.41
C LEU A 14 -12.28 -3.97 5.57
N ARG A 15 -11.59 -3.79 6.69
CA ARG A 15 -10.36 -4.54 7.00
C ARG A 15 -10.60 -6.04 7.03
N GLY A 16 -11.67 -6.47 7.71
CA GLY A 16 -12.03 -7.88 7.77
C GLY A 16 -12.31 -8.48 6.39
N LEU A 17 -13.06 -7.77 5.55
CA LEU A 17 -13.34 -8.20 4.17
C LEU A 17 -12.05 -8.36 3.37
N VAL A 18 -11.17 -7.37 3.43
CA VAL A 18 -9.90 -7.40 2.67
C VAL A 18 -8.96 -8.49 3.18
N ILE A 19 -8.95 -8.79 4.50
CA ILE A 19 -8.22 -9.94 5.05
C ILE A 19 -8.75 -11.24 4.47
N LEU A 20 -10.06 -11.41 4.36
CA LEU A 20 -10.66 -12.62 3.78
C LEU A 20 -10.28 -12.79 2.29
N ILE A 21 -10.33 -11.70 1.51
CA ILE A 21 -9.90 -11.73 0.11
C ILE A 21 -8.42 -12.10 0.00
N MET A 22 -7.56 -11.48 0.82
CA MET A 22 -6.13 -11.77 0.84
C MET A 22 -5.86 -13.25 1.24
N MET A 23 -6.62 -13.78 2.19
CA MET A 23 -6.51 -15.18 2.59
C MET A 23 -6.86 -16.12 1.42
N VAL A 24 -7.92 -15.81 0.68
CA VAL A 24 -8.28 -16.58 -0.53
C VAL A 24 -7.15 -16.56 -1.56
N ASP A 25 -6.52 -15.40 -1.79
CA ASP A 25 -5.41 -15.27 -2.74
C ASP A 25 -4.20 -16.11 -2.33
N HIS A 26 -3.80 -16.07 -1.07
CA HIS A 26 -2.66 -16.86 -0.57
C HIS A 26 -2.94 -18.37 -0.55
N VAL A 27 -4.16 -18.79 -0.17
CA VAL A 27 -4.56 -20.19 -0.23
C VAL A 27 -4.55 -20.68 -1.67
N ARG A 28 -5.08 -19.89 -2.60
CA ARG A 28 -5.04 -20.17 -4.02
C ARG A 28 -3.60 -20.35 -4.54
N GLU A 29 -2.70 -19.42 -4.23
CA GLU A 29 -1.30 -19.53 -4.64
C GLU A 29 -0.68 -20.85 -4.18
N THR A 30 -0.99 -21.30 -2.96
CA THR A 30 -0.49 -22.56 -2.42
C THR A 30 -1.07 -23.78 -3.13
N PHE A 31 -2.38 -23.80 -3.41
CA PHE A 31 -3.04 -24.95 -4.04
C PHE A 31 -2.78 -25.05 -5.55
N TYR A 32 -2.56 -23.93 -6.23
CA TYR A 32 -2.30 -23.88 -7.67
C TYR A 32 -0.79 -23.80 -8.02
N LEU A 33 0.10 -24.14 -7.09
CA LEU A 33 1.54 -24.22 -7.34
C LEU A 33 1.91 -25.12 -8.53
N HIS A 34 1.11 -26.17 -8.78
CA HIS A 34 1.31 -27.09 -9.90
C HIS A 34 0.83 -26.54 -11.26
N GLN A 35 0.10 -25.44 -11.28
CA GLN A 35 -0.40 -24.75 -12.46
C GLN A 35 0.03 -23.28 -12.46
N GLN A 36 1.29 -23.00 -12.15
CA GLN A 36 1.78 -21.63 -12.14
C GLN A 36 1.70 -21.01 -13.52
N VAL A 37 0.94 -19.94 -13.62
CA VAL A 37 0.89 -19.07 -14.81
C VAL A 37 1.89 -17.93 -14.58
N PRO A 38 2.73 -17.60 -15.56
CA PRO A 38 3.72 -16.52 -15.41
C PRO A 38 3.09 -15.18 -15.03
N ASP A 39 1.93 -14.88 -15.61
CA ASP A 39 1.12 -13.72 -15.28
C ASP A 39 -0.37 -14.08 -15.28
N PRO A 40 -1.02 -14.13 -14.09
CA PRO A 40 -2.44 -14.43 -13.96
C PRO A 40 -3.38 -13.40 -14.59
N MET A 41 -2.86 -12.24 -15.02
CA MET A 41 -3.65 -11.19 -15.68
C MET A 41 -3.70 -11.33 -17.20
N LEU A 42 -2.91 -12.22 -17.79
CA LEU A 42 -2.96 -12.52 -19.23
C LEU A 42 -4.16 -13.42 -19.56
N ILE A 43 -5.10 -12.87 -20.32
CA ILE A 43 -6.35 -13.57 -20.69
C ILE A 43 -6.09 -14.85 -21.50
N PRO A 44 -5.19 -14.89 -22.52
CA PRO A 44 -4.90 -16.14 -23.22
C PRO A 44 -4.16 -17.13 -22.30
N GLY A 45 -4.84 -18.17 -21.86
CA GLY A 45 -4.26 -19.27 -21.10
C GLY A 45 -4.44 -19.20 -19.58
N THR A 46 -5.10 -18.19 -19.05
CA THR A 46 -5.45 -18.11 -17.62
C THR A 46 -6.90 -18.53 -17.41
N GLU A 47 -7.14 -19.41 -16.45
CA GLU A 47 -8.48 -19.83 -16.05
C GLU A 47 -9.25 -18.64 -15.45
N GLU A 48 -10.54 -18.53 -15.77
CA GLU A 48 -11.39 -17.39 -15.36
C GLU A 48 -11.40 -17.19 -13.84
N SER A 49 -11.49 -18.27 -13.07
CA SER A 49 -11.47 -18.22 -11.60
C SER A 49 -10.17 -17.65 -11.06
N LEU A 50 -9.04 -17.98 -11.66
CA LEU A 50 -7.72 -17.49 -11.33
C LEU A 50 -7.60 -15.99 -11.65
N PHE A 51 -8.07 -15.58 -12.83
CA PHE A 51 -8.08 -14.19 -13.27
C PHE A 51 -8.91 -13.29 -12.32
N PHE A 52 -10.18 -13.68 -12.05
CA PHE A 52 -11.05 -12.88 -11.18
C PHE A 52 -10.57 -12.85 -9.73
N SER A 53 -10.04 -13.95 -9.19
CA SER A 53 -9.47 -13.95 -7.84
C SER A 53 -8.27 -13.02 -7.75
N ARG A 54 -7.45 -12.92 -8.79
CA ARG A 54 -6.30 -12.01 -8.83
C ARG A 54 -6.71 -10.54 -8.92
N ILE A 55 -7.73 -10.21 -9.72
CA ILE A 55 -8.30 -8.84 -9.76
C ILE A 55 -8.75 -8.41 -8.35
N LEU A 56 -9.47 -9.28 -7.63
CA LEU A 56 -9.90 -8.97 -6.27
C LEU A 56 -8.73 -8.78 -5.32
N ALA A 57 -7.68 -9.61 -5.45
CA ALA A 57 -6.48 -9.52 -4.63
C ALA A 57 -5.72 -8.19 -4.82
N HIS A 58 -5.75 -7.60 -6.01
CA HIS A 58 -5.14 -6.29 -6.25
C HIS A 58 -5.74 -5.16 -5.41
N LEU A 59 -6.96 -5.31 -4.90
CA LEU A 59 -7.59 -4.33 -4.00
C LEU A 59 -7.01 -4.39 -2.58
N CYS A 60 -6.40 -5.51 -2.18
CA CYS A 60 -6.00 -5.74 -0.80
C CYS A 60 -4.95 -4.72 -0.33
N ALA A 61 -3.82 -4.62 -1.03
CA ALA A 61 -2.73 -3.75 -0.63
C ALA A 61 -3.13 -2.25 -0.62
N PRO A 62 -3.76 -1.69 -1.68
CA PRO A 62 -4.19 -0.31 -1.66
C PRO A 62 -5.16 0.01 -0.52
N VAL A 63 -6.13 -0.86 -0.25
CA VAL A 63 -7.09 -0.65 0.84
C VAL A 63 -6.40 -0.68 2.20
N PHE A 64 -5.49 -1.64 2.46
CA PHE A 64 -4.73 -1.67 3.71
C PHE A 64 -3.90 -0.40 3.91
N VAL A 65 -3.23 0.07 2.87
CA VAL A 65 -2.38 1.26 2.95
C VAL A 65 -3.20 2.52 3.18
N VAL A 66 -4.33 2.72 2.44
CA VAL A 66 -5.26 3.84 2.68
C VAL A 66 -5.81 3.81 4.10
N LEU A 67 -6.27 2.64 4.57
CA LEU A 67 -6.82 2.50 5.93
C LEU A 67 -5.74 2.73 7.01
N THR A 68 -4.48 2.47 6.72
CA THR A 68 -3.37 2.78 7.62
C THR A 68 -3.19 4.30 7.75
N GLY A 69 -3.19 5.02 6.63
CA GLY A 69 -3.14 6.49 6.62
C GLY A 69 -4.33 7.12 7.31
N LEU A 70 -5.55 6.66 7.01
CA LEU A 70 -6.78 7.08 7.67
C LEU A 70 -6.73 6.86 9.20
N SER A 71 -6.22 5.71 9.62
CA SER A 71 -6.08 5.36 11.04
C SER A 71 -5.05 6.24 11.75
N ALA A 72 -4.00 6.64 11.06
CA ALA A 72 -3.02 7.59 11.58
C ALA A 72 -3.67 8.95 11.87
N TYR A 73 -4.52 9.44 10.95
CA TYR A 73 -5.28 10.64 11.19
C TYR A 73 -6.25 10.51 12.38
N LEU A 74 -7.02 9.42 12.45
CA LEU A 74 -7.95 9.19 13.57
C LEU A 74 -7.22 9.09 14.90
N TYR A 75 -6.02 8.52 14.92
CA TYR A 75 -5.16 8.50 16.11
C TYR A 75 -4.72 9.92 16.50
N GLN A 76 -4.34 10.74 15.53
CA GLN A 76 -4.00 12.14 15.76
C GLN A 76 -5.17 12.95 16.30
N ALA A 77 -6.34 12.82 15.70
CA ALA A 77 -7.56 13.50 16.13
C ALA A 77 -7.96 13.12 17.56
N LYS A 78 -7.81 11.83 17.91
CA LYS A 78 -8.10 11.33 19.27
C LYS A 78 -7.14 11.91 20.31
N ASN A 79 -5.85 12.01 20.02
CA ASN A 79 -4.82 12.44 20.96
C ASN A 79 -4.52 13.94 20.87
N ASN A 80 -5.09 14.63 19.89
CA ASN A 80 -4.85 16.03 19.57
C ASN A 80 -3.35 16.42 19.54
N SER A 81 -2.50 15.51 19.02
CA SER A 81 -1.04 15.69 19.03
C SER A 81 -0.40 15.09 17.78
N VAL A 82 0.22 15.94 16.99
CA VAL A 82 1.06 15.54 15.83
C VAL A 82 2.27 14.75 16.31
N GLN A 83 2.89 15.17 17.41
CA GLN A 83 4.09 14.52 17.94
C GLN A 83 3.82 13.08 18.39
N MET A 84 2.74 12.84 19.13
CA MET A 84 2.36 11.49 19.53
C MET A 84 2.04 10.59 18.31
N THR A 85 1.44 11.17 17.27
CA THR A 85 1.15 10.44 16.03
C THR A 85 2.43 10.10 15.28
N ARG A 86 3.39 11.01 15.23
CA ARG A 86 4.71 10.76 14.62
C ARG A 86 5.42 9.61 15.33
N GLU A 87 5.48 9.63 16.65
CA GLU A 87 6.10 8.54 17.43
C GLU A 87 5.38 7.20 17.23
N PHE A 88 4.04 7.21 17.20
CA PHE A 88 3.24 6.03 16.91
C PHE A 88 3.56 5.45 15.53
N LEU A 89 3.60 6.29 14.49
CA LEU A 89 3.91 5.88 13.14
C LEU A 89 5.34 5.32 13.02
N LEU A 90 6.32 5.99 13.63
CA LEU A 90 7.71 5.53 13.64
C LEU A 90 7.84 4.17 14.33
N LYS A 91 7.31 4.03 15.55
CA LYS A 91 7.39 2.77 16.31
C LYS A 91 6.74 1.62 15.55
N ARG A 92 5.53 1.83 15.01
CA ARG A 92 4.83 0.80 14.23
C ARG A 92 5.48 0.53 12.88
N GLY A 93 5.90 1.56 12.17
CA GLY A 93 6.59 1.41 10.89
C GLY A 93 7.88 0.59 11.02
N LEU A 94 8.72 0.93 11.99
CA LEU A 94 9.95 0.19 12.27
C LEU A 94 9.66 -1.25 12.74
N PHE A 95 8.62 -1.45 13.54
CA PHE A 95 8.20 -2.79 13.95
C PHE A 95 7.74 -3.64 12.75
N LEU A 96 6.98 -3.08 11.80
CA LEU A 96 6.56 -3.80 10.60
C LEU A 96 7.75 -4.14 9.69
N ILE A 97 8.71 -3.22 9.55
CA ILE A 97 9.95 -3.48 8.81
C ILE A 97 10.71 -4.65 9.45
N PHE A 98 10.88 -4.63 10.77
CA PHE A 98 11.53 -5.73 11.50
C PHE A 98 10.77 -7.06 11.33
N LEU A 99 9.44 -7.02 11.45
CA LEU A 99 8.57 -8.18 11.29
C LEU A 99 8.75 -8.82 9.91
N GLU A 100 8.76 -8.02 8.83
CA GLU A 100 8.98 -8.50 7.48
C GLU A 100 10.36 -9.14 7.32
N LEU A 101 11.41 -8.43 7.75
CA LEU A 101 12.79 -8.87 7.54
C LEU A 101 13.13 -10.17 8.26
N ILE A 102 12.53 -10.44 9.42
CA ILE A 102 12.86 -11.59 10.26
C ILE A 102 11.75 -12.65 10.21
N ILE A 103 10.56 -12.30 10.69
CA ILE A 103 9.50 -13.28 10.96
C ILE A 103 8.81 -13.74 9.67
N ILE A 104 8.42 -12.78 8.83
CA ILE A 104 7.66 -13.10 7.60
C ILE A 104 8.56 -13.83 6.60
N ASN A 105 9.81 -13.37 6.41
CA ASN A 105 10.75 -14.06 5.54
C ASN A 105 11.06 -15.47 6.04
N PHE A 106 11.21 -15.68 7.34
CA PHE A 106 11.36 -17.02 7.90
C PHE A 106 10.13 -17.89 7.63
N ALA A 107 8.91 -17.32 7.83
CA ALA A 107 7.67 -18.05 7.59
C ALA A 107 7.50 -18.50 6.12
N TRP A 108 7.98 -17.70 5.16
CA TRP A 108 7.93 -18.02 3.73
C TRP A 108 9.02 -18.99 3.29
N THR A 109 10.23 -18.86 3.82
CA THR A 109 11.38 -19.62 3.33
C THR A 109 11.67 -20.87 4.15
N GLY A 110 11.26 -20.91 5.42
CA GLY A 110 11.64 -21.95 6.37
C GLY A 110 13.13 -21.95 6.73
N GLN A 111 13.90 -20.94 6.31
CA GLN A 111 15.35 -20.86 6.46
C GLN A 111 15.76 -19.69 7.38
N PHE A 112 16.81 -19.92 8.18
CA PHE A 112 17.41 -18.87 9.00
C PHE A 112 18.94 -19.05 9.09
N PRO A 113 19.74 -18.06 8.63
CA PRO A 113 19.34 -16.91 7.83
C PRO A 113 18.82 -17.31 6.44
N PRO A 114 17.88 -16.56 5.86
CA PRO A 114 17.40 -16.86 4.52
C PRO A 114 18.41 -16.42 3.45
N ASP A 115 18.52 -17.17 2.35
CA ASP A 115 19.37 -16.82 1.21
C ASP A 115 18.81 -15.58 0.45
N VAL A 116 17.50 -15.41 0.50
CA VAL A 116 16.80 -14.30 -0.13
C VAL A 116 15.86 -13.66 0.88
N ILE A 117 15.97 -12.36 1.05
CA ILE A 117 15.05 -11.55 1.84
C ILE A 117 14.07 -10.86 0.88
N TYR A 118 12.79 -11.18 1.01
CA TYR A 118 11.73 -10.56 0.23
C TYR A 118 11.22 -9.31 0.93
N LEU A 119 11.26 -8.18 0.21
CA LEU A 119 10.70 -6.90 0.64
C LEU A 119 9.28 -6.79 0.07
N GLN A 120 8.29 -7.23 0.83
CA GLN A 120 6.89 -7.36 0.40
C GLN A 120 6.00 -6.23 0.95
N VAL A 121 4.69 -6.48 1.01
CA VAL A 121 3.68 -5.47 1.34
C VAL A 121 3.84 -4.91 2.76
N ILE A 122 4.21 -5.74 3.74
CA ILE A 122 4.37 -5.29 5.14
C ILE A 122 5.57 -4.35 5.27
N TRP A 123 6.68 -4.65 4.57
CA TRP A 123 7.80 -3.74 4.39
C TRP A 123 7.35 -2.41 3.81
N ALA A 124 6.60 -2.43 2.70
CA ALA A 124 6.14 -1.22 2.02
C ALA A 124 5.22 -0.38 2.92
N ILE A 125 4.31 -1.00 3.67
CA ILE A 125 3.47 -0.32 4.67
C ILE A 125 4.34 0.29 5.77
N GLY A 126 5.28 -0.48 6.31
CA GLY A 126 6.17 -0.02 7.39
C GLY A 126 6.99 1.19 6.98
N LEU A 127 7.64 1.14 5.82
CA LEU A 127 8.45 2.26 5.32
C LEU A 127 7.59 3.47 4.95
N SER A 128 6.40 3.25 4.37
CA SER A 128 5.44 4.32 4.11
C SER A 128 4.96 5.01 5.39
N MET A 129 4.78 4.27 6.50
CA MET A 129 4.46 4.85 7.81
C MET A 129 5.61 5.72 8.33
N VAL A 130 6.86 5.29 8.17
CA VAL A 130 8.04 6.07 8.56
C VAL A 130 8.10 7.38 7.77
N VAL A 131 7.88 7.33 6.46
CA VAL A 131 7.85 8.53 5.61
C VAL A 131 6.67 9.43 5.98
N LEU A 132 5.47 8.87 6.19
CA LEU A 132 4.30 9.65 6.62
C LEU A 132 4.57 10.37 7.95
N ALA A 133 5.28 9.75 8.90
CA ALA A 133 5.66 10.38 10.15
C ALA A 133 6.48 11.66 9.95
N GLY A 134 7.29 11.74 8.89
CA GLY A 134 7.97 12.97 8.49
C GLY A 134 7.03 14.00 7.85
N LEU A 135 6.07 13.53 7.06
CA LEU A 135 5.19 14.38 6.26
C LEU A 135 4.05 15.03 7.06
N ILE A 136 3.52 14.40 8.13
CA ILE A 136 2.32 14.88 8.85
C ILE A 136 2.48 16.25 9.52
N GLY A 137 3.69 16.81 9.57
CA GLY A 137 3.93 18.18 9.99
C GLY A 137 3.68 19.24 8.91
N LEU A 138 3.50 18.83 7.66
CA LEU A 138 3.22 19.73 6.54
C LEU A 138 1.75 20.17 6.56
N SER A 139 1.47 21.30 5.88
CA SER A 139 0.09 21.74 5.71
C SER A 139 -0.70 20.77 4.85
N GLN A 140 -2.01 20.69 5.08
CA GLN A 140 -2.92 19.80 4.37
C GLN A 140 -2.85 19.94 2.85
N LYS A 141 -2.63 21.16 2.35
CA LYS A 141 -2.46 21.41 0.90
C LYS A 141 -1.26 20.68 0.33
N TRP A 142 -0.12 20.73 1.02
CA TRP A 142 1.09 20.03 0.57
C TRP A 142 0.95 18.51 0.65
N LEU A 143 0.27 17.99 1.67
CA LEU A 143 -0.01 16.56 1.75
C LEU A 143 -0.86 16.07 0.57
N TRP A 144 -1.89 16.83 0.17
CA TRP A 144 -2.68 16.52 -1.03
C TRP A 144 -1.82 16.59 -2.30
N VAL A 145 -1.01 17.64 -2.46
CA VAL A 145 -0.12 17.78 -3.63
C VAL A 145 0.86 16.60 -3.70
N ILE A 146 1.55 16.27 -2.62
CA ILE A 146 2.50 15.15 -2.57
C ILE A 146 1.80 13.83 -2.91
N SER A 147 0.69 13.55 -2.26
CA SER A 147 -0.07 12.32 -2.47
C SER A 147 -0.49 12.14 -3.93
N LEU A 148 -1.18 13.14 -4.49
CA LEU A 148 -1.69 13.07 -5.86
C LEU A 148 -0.56 13.08 -6.89
N SER A 149 0.49 13.88 -6.69
CA SER A 149 1.66 13.89 -7.58
C SER A 149 2.36 12.53 -7.62
N ILE A 150 2.48 11.85 -6.49
CA ILE A 150 3.05 10.50 -6.46
C ILE A 150 2.10 9.52 -7.16
N ILE A 151 0.81 9.50 -6.80
CA ILE A 151 -0.15 8.53 -7.34
C ILE A 151 -0.27 8.65 -8.86
N PHE A 152 -0.37 9.86 -9.40
CA PHE A 152 -0.56 10.07 -10.84
C PHE A 152 0.73 10.29 -11.60
N GLY A 153 1.85 10.58 -10.93
CA GLY A 153 3.09 10.94 -11.57
C GLY A 153 4.18 9.87 -11.55
N HIS A 154 4.08 8.85 -10.68
CA HIS A 154 5.18 7.89 -10.55
C HIS A 154 5.46 7.10 -11.84
N ASN A 155 4.45 6.79 -12.65
CA ASN A 155 4.64 6.10 -13.93
C ASN A 155 5.48 6.90 -14.94
N ALA A 156 5.55 8.23 -14.82
CA ALA A 156 6.46 9.03 -15.65
C ALA A 156 7.95 8.72 -15.37
N LEU A 157 8.23 8.04 -14.27
CA LEU A 157 9.58 7.63 -13.87
C LEU A 157 9.97 6.24 -14.38
N ASP A 158 9.07 5.49 -15.04
CA ASP A 158 9.31 4.11 -15.50
C ASP A 158 10.50 3.98 -16.47
N GLN A 159 10.81 5.06 -17.20
CA GLN A 159 11.95 5.09 -18.12
C GLN A 159 13.27 5.52 -17.47
N VAL A 160 13.25 5.91 -16.18
CA VAL A 160 14.43 6.35 -15.45
C VAL A 160 15.16 5.13 -14.89
N SER A 161 16.43 4.96 -15.25
CA SER A 161 17.29 3.88 -14.76
C SER A 161 18.63 4.42 -14.28
N PHE A 162 19.15 3.85 -13.21
CA PHE A 162 20.44 4.19 -12.63
C PHE A 162 21.46 3.04 -12.76
N SER A 163 21.35 2.20 -13.79
CA SER A 163 22.15 1.00 -14.00
C SER A 163 23.66 1.23 -13.96
N GLN A 164 24.11 2.46 -14.30
CA GLN A 164 25.52 2.88 -14.26
C GLN A 164 26.05 3.14 -12.85
N ILE A 165 25.17 3.35 -11.86
CA ILE A 165 25.55 3.69 -10.49
C ILE A 165 24.85 2.70 -9.52
N PRO A 166 25.55 1.61 -9.11
CA PRO A 166 24.91 0.52 -8.36
C PRO A 166 24.17 0.96 -7.08
N ILE A 167 24.70 1.94 -6.36
CA ILE A 167 24.06 2.45 -5.13
C ILE A 167 22.74 3.11 -5.45
N LEU A 168 22.69 3.96 -6.50
CA LEU A 168 21.45 4.62 -6.92
C LEU A 168 20.45 3.61 -7.49
N GLN A 169 20.92 2.61 -8.23
CA GLN A 169 20.05 1.54 -8.74
C GLN A 169 19.43 0.73 -7.60
N ASN A 170 20.19 0.41 -6.55
CA ASN A 170 19.64 -0.28 -5.38
C ASN A 170 18.58 0.56 -4.63
N LEU A 171 18.81 1.86 -4.49
CA LEU A 171 17.81 2.78 -3.94
C LEU A 171 16.58 2.88 -4.86
N TRP A 172 16.79 2.85 -6.17
CA TRP A 172 15.73 2.88 -7.16
C TRP A 172 14.84 1.63 -7.08
N PHE A 173 15.42 0.46 -6.88
CA PHE A 173 14.68 -0.78 -6.61
C PHE A 173 13.83 -0.71 -5.33
N ILE A 174 14.29 -0.01 -4.31
CA ILE A 174 13.48 0.22 -3.11
C ILE A 174 12.32 1.18 -3.39
N LEU A 175 12.57 2.23 -4.16
CA LEU A 175 11.62 3.32 -4.34
C LEU A 175 10.61 3.05 -5.46
N HIS A 176 11.07 2.59 -6.65
CA HIS A 176 10.25 2.63 -7.85
C HIS A 176 10.17 1.31 -8.62
N GLU A 177 11.26 0.59 -8.78
CA GLU A 177 11.30 -0.63 -9.58
C GLU A 177 11.33 -1.91 -8.75
N ARG A 178 10.77 -2.99 -9.30
CA ARG A 178 10.99 -4.33 -8.76
C ARG A 178 12.37 -4.82 -9.19
N GLY A 179 13.21 -5.23 -8.25
CA GLY A 179 14.55 -5.64 -8.60
C GLY A 179 15.25 -6.48 -7.55
N TRP A 180 16.49 -6.84 -7.87
CA TRP A 180 17.37 -7.58 -7.00
C TRP A 180 18.46 -6.65 -6.46
N ILE A 181 18.53 -6.52 -5.15
CA ILE A 181 19.56 -5.79 -4.45
C ILE A 181 20.55 -6.83 -3.93
N LYS A 182 21.82 -6.71 -4.30
CA LYS A 182 22.89 -7.61 -3.89
C LYS A 182 23.87 -6.85 -2.98
N PHE A 183 24.09 -7.36 -1.80
CA PHE A 183 25.16 -6.92 -0.89
C PHE A 183 26.18 -8.04 -0.74
N GLY A 184 27.18 -8.06 -1.62
CA GLY A 184 28.11 -9.17 -1.72
C GLY A 184 27.43 -10.47 -2.21
N ASP A 185 28.00 -11.62 -1.81
CA ASP A 185 27.51 -12.95 -2.20
C ASP A 185 26.63 -13.62 -1.15
N LEU A 186 26.49 -13.03 0.05
CA LEU A 186 25.88 -13.68 1.21
C LEU A 186 24.35 -13.49 1.28
N ILE A 187 23.85 -12.30 0.99
CA ILE A 187 22.42 -11.99 1.15
C ILE A 187 21.92 -11.23 -0.07
N ARG A 188 20.80 -11.71 -0.62
CA ARG A 188 20.10 -11.08 -1.73
C ARG A 188 18.74 -10.57 -1.27
N PHE A 189 18.39 -9.35 -1.65
CA PHE A 189 17.07 -8.80 -1.39
C PHE A 189 16.26 -8.76 -2.70
N ARG A 190 15.02 -9.19 -2.63
CA ARG A 190 14.06 -9.07 -3.74
C ARG A 190 13.02 -8.03 -3.39
N THR A 191 13.04 -6.87 -4.07
CA THR A 191 12.01 -5.87 -3.91
C THR A 191 10.79 -6.25 -4.74
N SER A 192 9.71 -6.65 -4.07
CA SER A 192 8.44 -7.01 -4.68
C SER A 192 7.44 -5.84 -4.66
N TYR A 193 7.59 -4.95 -3.68
CA TYR A 193 6.75 -3.78 -3.44
C TYR A 193 7.60 -2.51 -3.34
N PRO A 194 7.95 -1.86 -4.48
CA PRO A 194 8.58 -0.54 -4.47
C PRO A 194 7.72 0.47 -3.71
N VAL A 195 8.34 1.33 -2.89
CA VAL A 195 7.63 2.05 -1.82
C VAL A 195 7.00 3.35 -2.29
N LEU A 196 7.50 3.97 -3.36
CA LEU A 196 7.06 5.29 -3.79
C LEU A 196 5.54 5.41 -4.00
N PRO A 197 4.85 4.52 -4.75
CA PRO A 197 3.41 4.60 -4.90
C PRO A 197 2.67 4.51 -3.56
N TRP A 198 3.16 3.67 -2.65
CA TRP A 198 2.53 3.42 -1.35
C TRP A 198 2.66 4.61 -0.40
N ILE A 199 3.74 5.42 -0.52
CA ILE A 199 3.87 6.71 0.15
C ILE A 199 2.73 7.65 -0.29
N GLY A 200 2.42 7.69 -1.58
CA GLY A 200 1.29 8.45 -2.10
C GLY A 200 -0.04 7.97 -1.52
N VAL A 201 -0.26 6.66 -1.53
CA VAL A 201 -1.52 6.02 -1.09
C VAL A 201 -1.74 6.16 0.42
N ILE A 202 -0.71 5.99 1.26
CA ILE A 202 -0.85 6.18 2.72
C ILE A 202 -1.12 7.65 3.07
N THR A 203 -0.46 8.58 2.36
CA THR A 203 -0.69 10.01 2.53
C THR A 203 -2.09 10.41 2.08
N LEU A 204 -2.62 9.81 0.99
CA LEU A 204 -4.01 9.97 0.56
C LEU A 204 -4.98 9.55 1.68
N GLY A 205 -4.75 8.38 2.28
CA GLY A 205 -5.58 7.89 3.40
C GLY A 205 -5.61 8.87 4.58
N TYR A 206 -4.46 9.43 4.94
CA TYR A 206 -4.37 10.47 5.96
C TYR A 206 -5.13 11.75 5.57
N CYS A 207 -4.99 12.20 4.32
CA CYS A 207 -5.70 13.38 3.79
C CYS A 207 -7.21 13.19 3.78
N ILE A 208 -7.69 12.02 3.34
CA ILE A 208 -9.12 11.65 3.39
C ILE A 208 -9.62 11.70 4.83
N GLY A 209 -8.84 11.16 5.77
CA GLY A 209 -9.13 11.21 7.20
C GLY A 209 -9.36 12.64 7.66
N HIS A 210 -8.40 13.51 7.39
CA HIS A 210 -8.46 14.92 7.76
C HIS A 210 -9.66 15.64 7.13
N THR A 211 -9.92 15.43 5.85
CA THR A 211 -10.97 16.17 5.13
C THR A 211 -12.38 15.68 5.50
N ILE A 212 -12.55 14.37 5.67
CA ILE A 212 -13.88 13.77 5.83
C ILE A 212 -14.25 13.60 7.30
N PHE A 213 -13.29 13.25 8.16
CA PHE A 213 -13.55 12.94 9.55
C PHE A 213 -13.24 14.10 10.53
N ASN A 214 -12.51 15.14 10.08
CA ASN A 214 -12.32 16.36 10.87
C ASN A 214 -13.50 17.32 10.75
N SER A 215 -14.38 17.10 9.81
CA SER A 215 -15.46 18.03 9.52
C SER A 215 -16.65 17.85 10.44
N THR A 216 -17.46 18.88 10.52
CA THR A 216 -18.78 18.88 11.15
C THR A 216 -19.83 18.12 10.33
N TYR A 217 -19.43 17.35 9.32
CA TYR A 217 -20.35 16.56 8.51
C TYR A 217 -21.03 15.49 9.35
N ASP A 218 -22.35 15.42 9.23
CA ASP A 218 -23.12 14.31 9.77
C ASP A 218 -22.77 12.99 9.01
N VAL A 219 -23.23 11.88 9.56
CA VAL A 219 -22.96 10.54 9.00
C VAL A 219 -23.50 10.41 7.57
N ALA A 220 -24.68 10.98 7.28
CA ALA A 220 -25.32 10.88 5.97
C ALA A 220 -24.50 11.63 4.91
N LYS A 221 -24.09 12.86 5.20
CA LYS A 221 -23.27 13.68 4.31
C LYS A 221 -21.90 13.04 4.06
N ARG A 222 -21.27 12.52 5.10
CA ARG A 222 -20.00 11.80 4.98
C ARG A 222 -20.12 10.59 4.05
N ASN A 223 -21.18 9.79 4.23
CA ASN A 223 -21.43 8.62 3.38
C ASN A 223 -21.67 9.02 1.92
N GLN A 224 -22.41 10.10 1.66
CA GLN A 224 -22.59 10.63 0.31
C GLN A 224 -21.28 11.04 -0.35
N ILE A 225 -20.40 11.73 0.39
CA ILE A 225 -19.07 12.15 -0.11
C ILE A 225 -18.22 10.93 -0.43
N LEU A 226 -18.16 9.94 0.47
CA LEU A 226 -17.40 8.71 0.27
C LEU A 226 -17.92 7.91 -0.93
N LEU A 227 -19.24 7.79 -1.07
CA LEU A 227 -19.86 7.10 -2.20
C LEU A 227 -19.55 7.84 -3.51
N GLY A 228 -19.71 9.16 -3.54
CA GLY A 228 -19.39 9.98 -4.71
C GLY A 228 -17.93 9.86 -5.12
N PHE A 229 -17.01 9.92 -4.16
CA PHE A 229 -15.58 9.73 -4.40
C PHE A 229 -15.27 8.32 -4.94
N GLY A 230 -15.88 7.28 -4.34
CA GLY A 230 -15.74 5.91 -4.79
C GLY A 230 -16.23 5.69 -6.23
N LEU A 231 -17.44 6.19 -6.54
CA LEU A 231 -18.00 6.11 -7.90
C LEU A 231 -17.15 6.87 -8.92
N ALA A 232 -16.68 8.07 -8.58
CA ALA A 232 -15.79 8.85 -9.44
C ALA A 232 -14.46 8.11 -9.70
N SER A 233 -13.88 7.47 -8.68
CA SER A 233 -12.65 6.69 -8.80
C SER A 233 -12.83 5.46 -9.69
N ILE A 234 -13.95 4.74 -9.56
CA ILE A 234 -14.28 3.58 -10.42
C ILE A 234 -14.48 4.05 -11.87
N SER A 235 -15.23 5.15 -12.08
CA SER A 235 -15.44 5.70 -13.42
C SER A 235 -14.11 6.13 -14.06
N LEU A 236 -13.26 6.80 -13.30
CA LEU A 236 -11.93 7.21 -13.77
C LEU A 236 -11.07 5.98 -14.13
N PHE A 237 -11.08 4.94 -13.29
CA PHE A 237 -10.37 3.69 -13.58
C PHE A 237 -10.84 3.06 -14.90
N ILE A 238 -12.17 2.95 -15.11
CA ILE A 238 -12.73 2.38 -16.34
C ILE A 238 -12.31 3.21 -17.55
N VAL A 239 -12.41 4.54 -17.48
CA VAL A 239 -12.02 5.44 -18.58
C VAL A 239 -10.53 5.29 -18.92
N LEU A 240 -9.66 5.36 -17.90
CA LEU A 240 -8.21 5.22 -18.11
C LEU A 240 -7.85 3.85 -18.71
N ARG A 241 -8.53 2.80 -18.26
CA ARG A 241 -8.31 1.45 -18.78
C ARG A 241 -8.79 1.28 -20.22
N MET A 242 -9.94 1.90 -20.57
CA MET A 242 -10.44 1.87 -21.95
C MET A 242 -9.55 2.66 -22.93
N ILE A 243 -8.98 3.78 -22.48
CA ILE A 243 -8.08 4.60 -23.29
C ILE A 243 -6.70 3.94 -23.45
N ASN A 244 -6.28 3.12 -22.47
CA ASN A 244 -5.00 2.40 -22.44
C ASN A 244 -3.75 3.29 -22.68
N LEU A 245 -3.81 4.54 -22.19
CA LEU A 245 -2.71 5.51 -22.31
C LEU A 245 -1.92 5.70 -21.02
N TYR A 246 -2.37 5.07 -19.91
CA TYR A 246 -1.79 5.25 -18.58
C TYR A 246 -1.67 3.93 -17.85
N GLY A 247 -0.52 3.71 -17.19
CA GLY A 247 -0.18 2.47 -16.53
C GLY A 247 0.43 1.43 -17.48
N ASP A 248 0.49 0.17 -17.05
CA ASP A 248 0.97 -0.93 -17.89
C ASP A 248 0.05 -1.11 -19.10
N GLN A 249 0.62 -0.91 -20.29
CA GLN A 249 -0.08 -1.10 -21.57
C GLN A 249 -0.18 -2.61 -21.87
N HIS A 250 -1.35 -3.04 -22.27
CA HIS A 250 -1.64 -4.42 -22.69
C HIS A 250 -2.11 -4.50 -24.13
#